data_522e5eb6d0877cde90daf51649abd65e
#
_entry.id   522e5eb6d0877cde90daf51649abd65e
#
_cell.length_a   1.000
_cell.length_b   1.000
_cell.length_c   1.000
_cell.angle_alpha   90.00
_cell.angle_beta   90.00
_cell.angle_gamma   90.00
#
_symmetry.space_group_name_H-M   'P 1'
#
loop_
_entity.id
_entity.type
_entity.pdbx_description
1 polymer ?
#
loop_
_entity_poly.entity_id
_entity_poly.type
_entity_poly.pdbx_seq_one_letter_code
_entity_poly.pdbx_strand_id
1 'polypeptide(L)'
;MRTLAANLVREERAATAAEFALVLPLLLIFLFGILDVGRFMWEYNEAEKATQMGVRYAVVTNPVLGGTTSSGLLNYSFATSDGIVAGTAVPTSYFTSSACTTPNTSANVTCTCVSSTGNFCGGVSSDGTSFGDIVTRMSAIDPLVKAKEVEVDYKNVGLGFAGDPNGSDVSPLVTVKLTGLTFQPLTTLLFGASFNMPTISASLTGEDLSGTTGN
;
A
#
# COMPACT_ATOMS: atom_id res chain seq x y z
N MET A 1 -47.74 -58.40 -5.50
CA MET A 1 -48.10 -57.01 -5.11
C MET A 1 -47.13 -56.38 -4.09
N ARG A 2 -46.57 -57.13 -3.13
CA ARG A 2 -45.59 -56.56 -2.13
C ARG A 2 -44.29 -56.05 -2.72
N THR A 3 -43.79 -56.64 -3.78
CA THR A 3 -42.52 -56.24 -4.45
C THR A 3 -42.66 -54.96 -5.28
N LEU A 4 -43.81 -54.69 -5.85
CA LEU A 4 -44.10 -53.46 -6.64
C LEU A 4 -44.19 -52.23 -5.72
N ALA A 5 -44.86 -52.35 -4.57
CA ALA A 5 -44.97 -51.24 -3.61
C ALA A 5 -43.59 -50.91 -2.94
N ALA A 6 -42.75 -51.90 -2.68
CA ALA A 6 -41.40 -51.68 -2.19
C ALA A 6 -40.48 -50.99 -3.18
N ASN A 7 -40.65 -51.25 -4.48
CA ASN A 7 -39.92 -50.58 -5.57
C ASN A 7 -40.38 -49.13 -5.74
N LEU A 8 -41.68 -48.81 -5.67
CA LEU A 8 -42.18 -47.45 -5.75
C LEU A 8 -41.68 -46.58 -4.62
N VAL A 9 -41.68 -47.07 -3.35
CA VAL A 9 -41.10 -46.34 -2.20
C VAL A 9 -39.60 -46.13 -2.34
N ARG A 10 -38.90 -47.03 -3.03
CA ARG A 10 -37.46 -46.91 -3.30
C ARG A 10 -37.22 -45.89 -4.41
N GLU A 11 -38.08 -45.77 -5.42
CA GLU A 11 -37.99 -44.75 -6.46
C GLU A 11 -38.27 -43.35 -5.95
N GLU A 12 -39.20 -43.13 -5.02
CA GLU A 12 -39.46 -41.84 -4.39
C GLU A 12 -38.27 -41.37 -3.56
N ARG A 13 -37.62 -42.25 -2.81
CA ARG A 13 -36.41 -41.92 -2.05
C ARG A 13 -35.22 -41.62 -2.97
N ALA A 14 -35.13 -42.30 -4.11
CA ALA A 14 -34.09 -42.02 -5.10
C ALA A 14 -34.34 -40.67 -5.79
N ALA A 15 -35.59 -40.29 -6.07
CA ALA A 15 -35.97 -38.99 -6.64
C ALA A 15 -35.60 -37.85 -5.69
N THR A 16 -35.95 -37.96 -4.40
CA THR A 16 -35.61 -36.96 -3.37
C THR A 16 -34.11 -36.80 -3.20
N ALA A 17 -33.36 -37.91 -3.23
CA ALA A 17 -31.91 -37.87 -3.15
C ALA A 17 -31.29 -37.19 -4.37
N ALA A 18 -31.86 -37.41 -5.59
CA ALA A 18 -31.39 -36.74 -6.79
C ALA A 18 -31.69 -35.24 -6.81
N GLU A 19 -32.84 -34.80 -6.30
CA GLU A 19 -33.19 -33.38 -6.13
C GLU A 19 -32.24 -32.70 -5.15
N PHE A 20 -31.97 -33.32 -4.01
CA PHE A 20 -31.01 -32.82 -3.04
C PHE A 20 -29.60 -32.73 -3.62
N ALA A 21 -29.14 -33.74 -4.36
CA ALA A 21 -27.84 -33.77 -4.99
C ALA A 21 -27.65 -32.65 -6.03
N LEU A 22 -28.74 -32.23 -6.69
CA LEU A 22 -28.74 -31.09 -7.64
C LEU A 22 -28.68 -29.72 -6.92
N VAL A 23 -29.38 -29.57 -5.81
CA VAL A 23 -29.48 -28.30 -5.08
C VAL A 23 -28.25 -28.06 -4.20
N LEU A 24 -27.66 -29.14 -3.64
CA LEU A 24 -26.54 -29.05 -2.70
C LEU A 24 -25.33 -28.29 -3.26
N PRO A 25 -24.82 -28.57 -4.48
CA PRO A 25 -23.70 -27.85 -5.05
C PRO A 25 -23.97 -26.35 -5.22
N LEU A 26 -25.18 -25.99 -5.65
CA LEU A 26 -25.59 -24.60 -5.82
C LEU A 26 -25.61 -23.86 -4.48
N LEU A 27 -26.14 -24.49 -3.44
CA LEU A 27 -26.19 -23.96 -2.09
C LEU A 27 -24.78 -23.79 -1.50
N LEU A 28 -23.87 -24.75 -1.73
CA LEU A 28 -22.48 -24.65 -1.28
C LEU A 28 -21.73 -23.51 -1.99
N ILE A 29 -21.91 -23.33 -3.30
CA ILE A 29 -21.30 -22.23 -4.05
C ILE A 29 -21.79 -20.88 -3.48
N PHE A 30 -23.08 -20.76 -3.20
CA PHE A 30 -23.66 -19.57 -2.62
C PHE A 30 -23.10 -19.29 -1.21
N LEU A 31 -23.02 -20.30 -0.38
CA LEU A 31 -22.48 -20.21 0.98
C LEU A 31 -21.00 -19.77 0.96
N PHE A 32 -20.17 -20.43 0.14
CA PHE A 32 -18.76 -20.06 0.01
C PHE A 32 -18.59 -18.66 -0.60
N GLY A 33 -19.46 -18.25 -1.53
CA GLY A 33 -19.45 -16.90 -2.06
C GLY A 33 -19.68 -15.82 -0.99
N ILE A 34 -20.60 -16.02 -0.07
CA ILE A 34 -20.84 -15.10 1.05
C ILE A 34 -19.63 -15.04 1.98
N LEU A 35 -19.02 -16.19 2.30
CA LEU A 35 -17.82 -16.27 3.13
C LEU A 35 -16.63 -15.57 2.45
N ASP A 36 -16.47 -15.73 1.15
CA ASP A 36 -15.40 -15.09 0.39
C ASP A 36 -15.54 -13.56 0.37
N VAL A 37 -16.76 -13.04 0.21
CA VAL A 37 -17.02 -11.60 0.32
C VAL A 37 -16.67 -11.08 1.71
N GLY A 38 -17.04 -11.79 2.77
CA GLY A 38 -16.71 -11.42 4.14
C GLY A 38 -15.19 -11.38 4.38
N ARG A 39 -14.45 -12.39 3.90
CA ARG A 39 -12.99 -12.45 3.97
C ARG A 39 -12.33 -11.33 3.17
N PHE A 40 -12.80 -11.07 1.94
CA PHE A 40 -12.29 -9.99 1.11
C PHE A 40 -12.42 -8.64 1.80
N MET A 41 -13.60 -8.34 2.38
CA MET A 41 -13.82 -7.10 3.12
C MET A 41 -12.93 -7.00 4.36
N TRP A 42 -12.67 -8.10 5.04
CA TRP A 42 -11.76 -8.14 6.18
C TRP A 42 -10.33 -7.80 5.75
N GLU A 43 -9.76 -8.52 4.78
CA GLU A 43 -8.41 -8.32 4.25
C GLU A 43 -8.24 -6.90 3.69
N TYR A 44 -9.25 -6.38 2.98
CA TYR A 44 -9.25 -5.00 2.48
C TYR A 44 -9.16 -3.96 3.62
N ASN A 45 -9.94 -4.13 4.68
CA ASN A 45 -9.91 -3.22 5.84
C ASN A 45 -8.57 -3.30 6.61
N GLU A 46 -7.95 -4.47 6.71
CA GLU A 46 -6.62 -4.61 7.31
C GLU A 46 -5.57 -3.87 6.49
N ALA A 47 -5.58 -4.04 5.18
CA ALA A 47 -4.69 -3.35 4.26
C ALA A 47 -4.89 -1.81 4.29
N GLU A 48 -6.13 -1.33 4.41
CA GLU A 48 -6.43 0.10 4.59
C GLU A 48 -5.85 0.64 5.89
N LYS A 49 -6.02 -0.06 7.01
CA LYS A 49 -5.43 0.31 8.31
C LYS A 49 -3.90 0.29 8.25
N ALA A 50 -3.31 -0.73 7.62
CA ALA A 50 -1.86 -0.81 7.43
C ALA A 50 -1.34 0.41 6.65
N THR A 51 -2.02 0.82 5.58
CA THR A 51 -1.66 1.99 4.78
C THR A 51 -1.76 3.28 5.57
N GLN A 52 -2.83 3.46 6.38
CA GLN A 52 -2.98 4.62 7.26
C GLN A 52 -1.88 4.69 8.33
N MET A 53 -1.48 3.56 8.90
CA MET A 53 -0.38 3.53 9.85
C MET A 53 0.97 3.76 9.17
N GLY A 54 1.16 3.23 7.96
CA GLY A 54 2.35 3.47 7.15
C GLY A 54 2.58 4.94 6.87
N VAL A 55 1.56 5.67 6.43
CA VAL A 55 1.70 7.11 6.16
C VAL A 55 1.92 7.93 7.44
N ARG A 56 1.25 7.60 8.55
CA ARG A 56 1.49 8.27 9.83
C ARG A 56 2.93 8.10 10.31
N TYR A 57 3.50 6.91 10.11
CA TYR A 57 4.89 6.66 10.43
C TYR A 57 5.83 7.41 9.47
N ALA A 58 5.54 7.40 8.17
CA ALA A 58 6.36 8.04 7.14
C ALA A 58 6.49 9.57 7.29
N VAL A 59 5.47 10.25 7.85
CA VAL A 59 5.50 11.71 8.02
C VAL A 59 6.23 12.19 9.27
N VAL A 60 6.54 11.30 10.21
CA VAL A 60 7.24 11.61 11.47
C VAL A 60 8.62 10.94 11.58
N THR A 61 9.07 10.30 10.50
CA THR A 61 10.38 9.63 10.47
C THR A 61 11.17 10.09 9.25
N ASN A 62 12.45 9.68 9.22
CA ASN A 62 13.35 10.06 8.12
C ASN A 62 12.75 9.63 6.76
N PRO A 63 12.76 10.52 5.77
CA PRO A 63 12.17 10.22 4.47
C PRO A 63 12.95 9.13 3.73
N VAL A 64 12.26 8.31 2.95
CA VAL A 64 12.88 7.35 2.04
C VAL A 64 13.71 8.05 0.97
N LEU A 65 13.31 9.26 0.61
CA LEU A 65 13.99 10.11 -0.37
C LEU A 65 15.22 10.77 0.26
N GLY A 66 16.33 10.02 0.27
CA GLY A 66 17.62 10.48 0.73
C GLY A 66 17.91 10.30 2.22
N GLY A 67 16.96 9.85 3.02
CA GLY A 67 17.16 9.63 4.47
C GLY A 67 17.75 10.87 5.16
N THR A 68 18.81 10.66 5.94
CA THR A 68 19.55 11.72 6.66
C THR A 68 20.73 12.30 5.88
N THR A 69 20.89 11.96 4.60
CA THR A 69 22.00 12.51 3.80
C THR A 69 21.80 14.01 3.52
N SER A 70 22.90 14.72 3.27
CA SER A 70 22.86 16.15 2.93
C SER A 70 22.16 16.46 1.60
N SER A 71 22.04 15.46 0.72
CA SER A 71 21.30 15.55 -0.55
C SER A 71 19.87 15.03 -0.42
N GLY A 72 19.47 14.49 0.76
CA GLY A 72 18.13 13.97 1.00
C GLY A 72 17.11 15.07 1.27
N LEU A 73 15.83 14.74 1.13
CA LEU A 73 14.71 15.67 1.30
C LEU A 73 14.74 16.43 2.63
N LEU A 74 15.20 15.79 3.71
CA LEU A 74 15.28 16.38 5.05
C LEU A 74 16.31 17.50 5.14
N ASN A 75 17.49 17.33 4.54
CA ASN A 75 18.65 18.18 4.77
C ASN A 75 19.05 19.01 3.55
N TYR A 76 18.39 18.81 2.41
CA TYR A 76 18.70 19.57 1.20
C TYR A 76 18.18 20.99 1.31
N SER A 77 19.08 21.97 1.22
CA SER A 77 18.68 23.37 1.19
C SER A 77 18.58 23.88 -0.26
N PHE A 78 17.38 24.15 -0.69
CA PHE A 78 17.09 24.76 -1.99
C PHE A 78 17.59 26.22 -2.06
N ALA A 79 17.72 26.91 -0.92
CA ALA A 79 18.26 28.24 -0.88
C ALA A 79 19.76 28.27 -1.23
N THR A 80 20.55 27.38 -0.66
CA THR A 80 22.02 27.36 -0.87
C THR A 80 22.42 26.61 -2.12
N SER A 81 21.71 25.53 -2.48
CA SER A 81 22.07 24.65 -3.60
C SER A 81 21.51 25.10 -4.95
N ASP A 82 20.33 25.72 -4.93
CA ASP A 82 19.60 26.11 -6.14
C ASP A 82 19.37 27.64 -6.23
N GLY A 83 19.79 28.40 -5.23
CA GLY A 83 19.70 29.88 -5.23
C GLY A 83 18.28 30.42 -5.06
N ILE A 84 17.37 29.62 -4.49
CA ILE A 84 16.00 30.09 -4.20
C ILE A 84 16.07 31.08 -3.04
N VAL A 85 15.32 32.16 -3.13
CA VAL A 85 15.29 33.18 -2.06
C VAL A 85 14.80 32.57 -0.76
N ALA A 86 15.62 32.67 0.30
CA ALA A 86 15.25 32.15 1.62
C ALA A 86 13.93 32.75 2.13
N GLY A 87 13.10 31.91 2.73
CA GLY A 87 11.75 32.29 3.19
C GLY A 87 10.66 32.24 2.11
N THR A 88 11.00 31.87 0.86
CA THR A 88 9.99 31.67 -0.20
C THR A 88 9.70 30.18 -0.40
N ALA A 89 8.46 29.86 -0.82
CA ALA A 89 8.10 28.48 -1.14
C ALA A 89 8.96 27.93 -2.29
N VAL A 90 9.37 26.68 -2.19
CA VAL A 90 10.14 25.99 -3.22
C VAL A 90 9.21 25.70 -4.41
N PRO A 91 9.49 26.26 -5.62
CA PRO A 91 8.66 26.02 -6.79
C PRO A 91 8.65 24.54 -7.18
N THR A 92 7.51 24.06 -7.68
CA THR A 92 7.35 22.66 -8.14
C THR A 92 8.28 22.27 -9.28
N SER A 93 8.85 23.25 -9.99
CA SER A 93 9.87 23.02 -11.03
C SER A 93 11.18 22.45 -10.45
N TYR A 94 11.54 22.81 -9.21
CA TYR A 94 12.75 22.32 -8.54
C TYR A 94 12.55 20.94 -7.88
N PHE A 95 11.37 20.68 -7.39
CA PHE A 95 10.92 19.38 -6.92
C PHE A 95 9.43 19.23 -7.19
N THR A 96 9.05 18.31 -8.07
CA THR A 96 7.64 18.05 -8.39
C THR A 96 7.10 16.90 -7.54
N SER A 97 7.74 15.76 -7.63
CA SER A 97 7.35 14.54 -6.91
C SER A 97 8.47 13.50 -6.94
N SER A 98 8.36 12.52 -6.06
CA SER A 98 9.17 11.31 -6.12
C SER A 98 8.31 10.11 -5.75
N ALA A 99 8.55 8.96 -6.42
CA ALA A 99 7.94 7.67 -6.12
C ALA A 99 9.04 6.70 -5.75
N CYS A 100 8.96 6.12 -4.56
CA CYS A 100 9.91 5.17 -4.02
C CYS A 100 9.29 3.77 -3.98
N THR A 101 9.85 2.82 -4.72
CA THR A 101 9.38 1.43 -4.83
C THR A 101 10.53 0.46 -4.75
N THR A 102 10.23 -0.82 -4.53
CA THR A 102 11.24 -1.89 -4.59
C THR A 102 10.70 -3.11 -5.33
N PRO A 103 11.52 -3.77 -6.16
CA PRO A 103 11.10 -5.01 -6.82
C PRO A 103 11.02 -6.21 -5.86
N ASN A 104 11.79 -6.21 -4.76
CA ASN A 104 11.92 -7.37 -3.88
C ASN A 104 11.94 -7.03 -2.39
N THR A 105 12.99 -6.36 -1.93
CA THR A 105 13.26 -6.07 -0.51
C THR A 105 13.53 -4.60 -0.31
N SER A 106 13.30 -4.09 0.88
CA SER A 106 13.56 -2.69 1.24
C SER A 106 15.00 -2.24 0.96
N ALA A 107 15.98 -3.15 1.01
CA ALA A 107 17.37 -2.84 0.69
C ALA A 107 17.59 -2.42 -0.79
N ASN A 108 16.68 -2.80 -1.68
CA ASN A 108 16.73 -2.48 -3.11
C ASN A 108 15.72 -1.41 -3.52
N VAL A 109 15.33 -0.54 -2.58
CA VAL A 109 14.41 0.55 -2.89
C VAL A 109 15.06 1.53 -3.86
N THR A 110 14.28 1.99 -4.81
CA THR A 110 14.66 3.03 -5.77
C THR A 110 13.62 4.12 -5.77
N CYS A 111 14.08 5.38 -5.73
CA CYS A 111 13.20 6.54 -5.81
C CYS A 111 13.35 7.19 -7.19
N THR A 112 12.25 7.31 -7.90
CA THR A 112 12.19 8.07 -9.15
C THR A 112 11.75 9.49 -8.83
N CYS A 113 12.68 10.44 -8.92
CA CYS A 113 12.46 11.84 -8.62
C CYS A 113 12.20 12.65 -9.89
N VAL A 114 11.26 13.56 -9.86
CA VAL A 114 10.85 14.40 -10.98
C VAL A 114 11.05 15.88 -10.64
N SER A 115 11.87 16.54 -11.42
CA SER A 115 12.04 18.00 -11.44
C SER A 115 12.31 18.47 -12.87
N SER A 116 12.00 19.71 -13.19
CA SER A 116 12.36 20.30 -14.48
C SER A 116 13.54 21.28 -14.37
N THR A 117 13.91 21.68 -13.15
CA THR A 117 14.98 22.62 -12.84
C THR A 117 15.65 22.19 -11.52
N GLY A 118 16.87 22.67 -11.28
CA GLY A 118 17.59 22.45 -10.03
C GLY A 118 18.36 21.11 -9.98
N ASN A 119 19.03 20.89 -8.86
CA ASN A 119 19.99 19.81 -8.67
C ASN A 119 19.48 18.68 -7.77
N PHE A 120 18.37 18.89 -7.05
CA PHE A 120 17.86 17.97 -6.03
C PHE A 120 17.69 16.54 -6.57
N CYS A 121 16.89 16.37 -7.63
CA CYS A 121 16.61 15.05 -8.19
C CYS A 121 17.84 14.35 -8.80
N GLY A 122 18.87 15.12 -9.18
CA GLY A 122 20.14 14.55 -9.71
C GLY A 122 21.06 14.00 -8.63
N GLY A 123 20.91 14.42 -7.39
CA GLY A 123 21.79 14.05 -6.27
C GLY A 123 21.14 13.22 -5.17
N VAL A 124 19.83 13.06 -5.18
CA VAL A 124 19.13 12.36 -4.11
C VAL A 124 19.26 10.83 -4.27
N SER A 125 19.56 10.16 -3.16
CA SER A 125 19.58 8.70 -3.04
C SER A 125 18.28 8.16 -2.44
N SER A 126 18.11 6.85 -2.45
CA SER A 126 17.03 6.17 -1.71
C SER A 126 17.55 5.59 -0.40
N ASP A 127 16.74 5.64 0.65
CA ASP A 127 17.05 5.04 1.96
C ASP A 127 16.22 3.77 2.18
N GLY A 128 16.88 2.62 2.07
CA GLY A 128 16.27 1.32 2.28
C GLY A 128 15.88 1.06 3.74
N THR A 129 16.55 1.71 4.71
CA THR A 129 16.23 1.56 6.13
C THR A 129 14.90 2.23 6.44
N SER A 130 14.74 3.52 6.09
CA SER A 130 13.49 4.24 6.26
C SER A 130 12.31 3.56 5.55
N PHE A 131 12.54 3.03 4.34
CA PHE A 131 11.52 2.26 3.63
C PHE A 131 11.16 0.96 4.37
N GLY A 132 12.17 0.24 4.87
CA GLY A 132 11.98 -1.01 5.61
C GLY A 132 11.22 -0.83 6.91
N ASP A 133 11.43 0.28 7.61
CA ASP A 133 10.73 0.62 8.85
C ASP A 133 9.25 0.90 8.60
N ILE A 134 8.92 1.62 7.51
CA ILE A 134 7.52 1.82 7.06
C ILE A 134 6.86 0.46 6.78
N VAL A 135 7.52 -0.41 5.97
CA VAL A 135 7.00 -1.74 5.64
C VAL A 135 6.80 -2.58 6.90
N THR A 136 7.74 -2.53 7.85
CA THR A 136 7.66 -3.27 9.12
C THR A 136 6.46 -2.81 9.95
N ARG A 137 6.21 -1.50 9.98
CA ARG A 137 5.05 -0.93 10.68
C ARG A 137 3.72 -1.36 10.04
N MET A 138 3.67 -1.40 8.71
CA MET A 138 2.50 -1.85 7.96
C MET A 138 2.26 -3.35 8.14
N SER A 139 3.30 -4.17 8.04
CA SER A 139 3.21 -5.63 8.19
C SER A 139 2.86 -6.10 9.62
N ALA A 140 3.05 -5.24 10.62
CA ALA A 140 2.58 -5.51 11.99
C ALA A 140 1.04 -5.46 12.11
N ILE A 141 0.35 -4.81 11.17
CA ILE A 141 -1.11 -4.73 11.10
C ILE A 141 -1.64 -5.76 10.11
N ASP A 142 -1.08 -5.77 8.89
CA ASP A 142 -1.43 -6.71 7.84
C ASP A 142 -0.19 -7.52 7.43
N PRO A 143 -0.07 -8.79 7.88
CA PRO A 143 1.07 -9.65 7.55
C PRO A 143 1.21 -10.00 6.06
N LEU A 144 0.20 -9.74 5.25
CA LEU A 144 0.24 -9.94 3.80
C LEU A 144 1.07 -8.87 3.09
N VAL A 145 1.26 -7.69 3.72
CA VAL A 145 2.03 -6.59 3.17
C VAL A 145 3.51 -6.95 3.08
N LYS A 146 4.05 -6.91 1.88
CA LYS A 146 5.48 -7.10 1.57
C LYS A 146 6.05 -5.85 0.93
N ALA A 147 7.36 -5.69 1.05
CA ALA A 147 8.07 -4.51 0.54
C ALA A 147 7.73 -4.18 -0.92
N LYS A 148 7.62 -5.19 -1.78
CA LYS A 148 7.32 -5.02 -3.22
C LYS A 148 5.92 -4.48 -3.54
N GLU A 149 5.02 -4.53 -2.58
CA GLU A 149 3.63 -4.06 -2.71
C GLU A 149 3.46 -2.63 -2.19
N VAL A 150 4.50 -2.10 -1.52
CA VAL A 150 4.50 -0.75 -0.93
C VAL A 150 5.15 0.24 -1.89
N GLU A 151 4.49 1.36 -2.09
CA GLU A 151 5.00 2.55 -2.79
C GLU A 151 4.87 3.75 -1.87
N VAL A 152 5.94 4.54 -1.75
CA VAL A 152 5.96 5.77 -0.94
C VAL A 152 6.23 6.95 -1.86
N ASP A 153 5.23 7.83 -1.99
CA ASP A 153 5.32 9.02 -2.82
C ASP A 153 5.50 10.28 -1.98
N TYR A 154 6.30 11.18 -2.50
CA TYR A 154 6.48 12.52 -1.99
C TYR A 154 6.09 13.51 -3.09
N LYS A 155 5.16 14.40 -2.81
CA LYS A 155 4.70 15.41 -3.77
C LYS A 155 4.84 16.82 -3.17
N ASN A 156 5.53 17.71 -3.86
CA ASN A 156 5.56 19.11 -3.48
C ASN A 156 4.18 19.75 -3.71
N VAL A 157 3.59 20.27 -2.66
CA VAL A 157 2.28 20.94 -2.66
C VAL A 157 2.41 22.43 -2.31
N GLY A 158 3.64 22.95 -2.35
CA GLY A 158 3.93 24.37 -2.07
C GLY A 158 3.96 24.70 -0.57
N LEU A 159 4.08 23.70 0.30
CA LEU A 159 4.28 23.88 1.73
C LEU A 159 5.78 23.85 2.07
N GLY A 160 6.17 24.56 3.13
CA GLY A 160 7.57 24.79 3.50
C GLY A 160 8.15 26.02 2.79
N PHE A 161 9.39 26.34 3.08
CA PHE A 161 10.09 27.49 2.49
C PHE A 161 11.60 27.21 2.42
N ALA A 162 12.24 27.72 1.38
CA ALA A 162 13.66 27.54 1.15
C ALA A 162 14.49 28.17 2.27
N GLY A 163 15.47 27.41 2.79
CA GLY A 163 16.35 27.83 3.86
C GLY A 163 15.71 27.76 5.25
N ASP A 164 14.81 26.80 5.49
CA ASP A 164 14.26 26.55 6.82
C ASP A 164 15.37 26.07 7.76
N PRO A 165 15.65 26.78 8.87
CA PRO A 165 16.70 26.37 9.81
C PRO A 165 16.30 25.21 10.72
N ASN A 166 15.03 24.87 10.79
CA ASN A 166 14.48 23.90 11.76
C ASN A 166 13.97 22.60 11.11
N GLY A 167 13.94 22.51 9.79
CA GLY A 167 13.39 21.35 9.10
C GLY A 167 13.70 21.30 7.62
N SER A 168 12.97 20.50 6.92
CA SER A 168 13.05 20.40 5.45
C SER A 168 12.52 21.65 4.78
N ASP A 169 13.22 22.14 3.75
CA ASP A 169 12.77 23.28 2.93
C ASP A 169 11.41 23.02 2.24
N VAL A 170 11.01 21.75 2.09
CA VAL A 170 9.74 21.35 1.50
C VAL A 170 9.00 20.42 2.47
N SER A 171 7.76 20.75 2.80
CA SER A 171 6.83 19.88 3.52
C SER A 171 5.93 19.17 2.50
N PRO A 172 6.33 17.99 1.97
CA PRO A 172 5.63 17.34 0.89
C PRO A 172 4.35 16.67 1.38
N LEU A 173 3.40 16.46 0.46
CA LEU A 173 2.35 15.47 0.66
C LEU A 173 2.97 14.09 0.51
N VAL A 174 3.02 13.33 1.60
CA VAL A 174 3.48 11.94 1.62
C VAL A 174 2.29 11.04 1.40
N THR A 175 2.38 10.15 0.42
CA THR A 175 1.36 9.16 0.12
C THR A 175 1.97 7.77 0.20
N VAL A 176 1.41 6.92 1.04
CA VAL A 176 1.75 5.49 1.07
C VAL A 176 0.67 4.73 0.32
N LYS A 177 1.08 3.88 -0.61
CA LYS A 177 0.18 3.05 -1.42
C LYS A 177 0.51 1.59 -1.27
N LEU A 178 -0.53 0.76 -1.28
CA LEU A 178 -0.44 -0.69 -1.46
C LEU A 178 -0.96 -1.06 -2.84
N THR A 179 -0.12 -1.75 -3.60
CA THR A 179 -0.42 -2.18 -4.97
C THR A 179 -0.12 -3.66 -5.15
N GLY A 180 -0.87 -4.33 -6.02
CA GLY A 180 -0.58 -5.72 -6.35
C GLY A 180 -0.94 -6.76 -5.30
N LEU A 181 -1.72 -6.39 -4.27
CA LEU A 181 -2.27 -7.37 -3.33
C LEU A 181 -3.26 -8.29 -4.06
N THR A 182 -3.15 -9.60 -3.80
CA THR A 182 -4.02 -10.60 -4.41
C THR A 182 -4.86 -11.30 -3.37
N PHE A 183 -6.16 -11.34 -3.59
CA PHE A 183 -7.10 -12.11 -2.80
C PHE A 183 -7.32 -13.49 -3.41
N GLN A 184 -7.30 -14.53 -2.57
CA GLN A 184 -7.60 -15.90 -2.96
C GLN A 184 -8.90 -16.38 -2.30
N PRO A 185 -10.02 -16.43 -3.07
CA PRO A 185 -11.29 -16.92 -2.55
C PRO A 185 -11.23 -18.43 -2.23
N LEU A 186 -12.05 -18.90 -1.30
CA LEU A 186 -12.25 -20.34 -1.06
C LEU A 186 -12.85 -21.05 -2.26
N THR A 187 -13.65 -20.32 -3.03
CA THR A 187 -14.22 -20.78 -4.29
C THR A 187 -13.16 -21.07 -5.36
N THR A 188 -11.90 -20.63 -5.20
CA THR A 188 -10.80 -21.01 -6.12
C THR A 188 -10.53 -22.50 -6.17
N LEU A 189 -10.86 -23.26 -5.13
CA LEU A 189 -10.80 -24.72 -5.16
C LEU A 189 -11.70 -25.31 -6.25
N LEU A 190 -12.74 -24.56 -6.66
CA LEU A 190 -13.68 -24.95 -7.70
C LEU A 190 -13.38 -24.30 -9.06
N PHE A 191 -12.91 -23.05 -9.09
CA PHE A 191 -12.82 -22.23 -10.31
C PHE A 191 -11.41 -21.73 -10.64
N GLY A 192 -10.43 -21.87 -9.74
CA GLY A 192 -9.02 -21.52 -9.98
C GLY A 192 -8.74 -20.04 -10.21
N ALA A 193 -9.59 -19.12 -9.72
CA ALA A 193 -9.45 -17.67 -9.94
C ALA A 193 -8.91 -16.94 -8.71
N SER A 194 -7.95 -16.05 -8.91
CA SER A 194 -7.51 -15.05 -7.91
C SER A 194 -7.89 -13.66 -8.40
N PHE A 195 -8.13 -12.72 -7.47
CA PHE A 195 -8.47 -11.33 -7.79
C PHE A 195 -7.38 -10.40 -7.27
N ASN A 196 -6.99 -9.43 -8.08
CA ASN A 196 -6.16 -8.33 -7.60
C ASN A 196 -7.03 -7.37 -6.79
N MET A 197 -6.57 -7.00 -5.60
CA MET A 197 -7.21 -5.95 -4.83
C MET A 197 -6.98 -4.58 -5.51
N PRO A 198 -7.93 -3.65 -5.39
CA PRO A 198 -7.70 -2.29 -5.84
C PRO A 198 -6.54 -1.66 -5.07
N THR A 199 -5.87 -0.68 -5.67
CA THR A 199 -4.84 0.11 -4.99
C THR A 199 -5.44 0.84 -3.80
N ILE A 200 -4.81 0.69 -2.65
CA ILE A 200 -5.19 1.36 -1.40
C ILE A 200 -4.15 2.44 -1.13
N SER A 201 -4.55 3.65 -0.78
CA SER A 201 -3.63 4.75 -0.52
C SER A 201 -4.11 5.64 0.63
N ALA A 202 -3.15 6.16 1.38
CA ALA A 202 -3.38 7.18 2.40
C ALA A 202 -2.33 8.28 2.26
N SER A 203 -2.72 9.53 2.49
CA SER A 203 -1.85 10.70 2.31
C SER A 203 -1.91 11.62 3.52
N LEU A 204 -0.75 12.12 3.94
CA LEU A 204 -0.59 13.14 4.98
C LEU A 204 0.51 14.11 4.58
N THR A 205 0.49 15.34 5.09
CA THR A 205 1.58 16.31 4.93
C THR A 205 2.75 15.95 5.84
N GLY A 206 3.96 15.97 5.30
CA GLY A 206 5.19 15.70 6.03
C GLY A 206 5.76 16.99 6.60
N GLU A 207 5.33 17.37 7.81
CA GLU A 207 5.81 18.59 8.47
C GLU A 207 7.00 18.33 9.40
N ASP A 208 7.14 17.10 9.89
CA ASP A 208 8.21 16.68 10.81
C ASP A 208 8.87 15.40 10.31
N LEU A 209 9.60 15.52 9.20
CA LEU A 209 10.26 14.41 8.51
C LEU A 209 11.59 14.02 9.20
N SER A 210 11.62 13.92 10.52
CA SER A 210 12.86 13.60 11.25
C SER A 210 12.63 12.59 12.37
N GLY A 211 13.51 11.59 12.45
CA GLY A 211 13.46 10.55 13.49
C GLY A 211 13.52 9.13 12.95
N THR A 212 13.77 8.19 13.86
CA THR A 212 13.84 6.75 13.56
C THR A 212 12.73 5.96 14.24
N THR A 213 11.97 6.58 15.13
CA THR A 213 10.89 5.97 15.91
C THR A 213 9.67 6.88 15.89
N GLY A 214 8.65 6.48 15.14
CA GLY A 214 7.34 7.10 15.26
C GLY A 214 6.65 6.60 16.55
N ASN A 215 6.51 7.45 17.54
CA ASN A 215 5.71 7.17 18.75
C ASN A 215 4.24 7.43 18.49
#